data_13f7692977b502bb7f6b4e48d72d5bd5
#
_entry.id   13f7692977b502bb7f6b4e48d72d5bd5
#
_cell.length_a   1.000
_cell.length_b   1.000
_cell.length_c   1.000
_cell.angle_alpha   90.00
_cell.angle_beta   90.00
_cell.angle_gamma   90.00
#
_symmetry.space_group_name_H-M   'P 1'
#
loop_
_entity.id
_entity.type
_entity.pdbx_description
1 polymer ?
#
loop_
_entity_poly.entity_id
_entity_poly.type
_entity_poly.pdbx_seq_one_letter_code
_entity_poly.pdbx_strand_id
1 'polypeptide(L)'
;MADKIGVLGEATTATAGTTTVYTVPSAKAAKVKIMWSGQSHGSTGTGDLTITVNGIDVAIVLNMTAVRFLHSNSTLRVNPETAAAPTGATALLTVAPAPFEYYLSAGDVVSYTIATLTMVSMNLQVVGTEIDV
;
A
#
# COMPACT_ATOMS: atom_id res chain seq x y z
N MET A 1 -1.12 -22.06 -20.93
CA MET A 1 -1.35 -20.63 -21.04
C MET A 1 -0.07 -19.86 -20.87
N ALA A 2 0.10 -18.77 -21.57
CA ALA A 2 1.32 -17.99 -21.49
C ALA A 2 1.48 -17.34 -20.10
N ASP A 3 2.71 -17.24 -19.64
CA ASP A 3 3.04 -16.46 -18.47
C ASP A 3 2.75 -14.98 -18.73
N LYS A 4 2.37 -14.26 -17.69
CA LYS A 4 2.17 -12.83 -17.75
C LYS A 4 3.28 -12.12 -16.99
N ILE A 5 3.87 -11.12 -17.64
CA ILE A 5 4.95 -10.32 -17.06
C ILE A 5 4.56 -8.84 -17.15
N GLY A 6 4.79 -8.09 -16.10
CA GLY A 6 4.55 -6.65 -16.05
C GLY A 6 3.59 -6.25 -14.95
N VAL A 7 2.68 -5.33 -15.25
CA VAL A 7 1.65 -4.92 -14.30
C VAL A 7 0.57 -5.98 -14.26
N LEU A 8 0.44 -6.64 -13.13
CA LEU A 8 -0.56 -7.69 -12.91
C LEU A 8 -1.88 -7.12 -12.38
N GLY A 9 -1.80 -6.03 -11.63
CA GLY A 9 -2.96 -5.31 -11.12
C GLY A 9 -2.60 -3.87 -10.78
N GLU A 10 -3.58 -2.99 -10.87
CA GLU A 10 -3.43 -1.61 -10.44
C GLU A 10 -4.77 -1.05 -9.96
N ALA A 11 -4.71 -0.07 -9.08
CA ALA A 11 -5.88 0.65 -8.61
C ALA A 11 -5.50 2.07 -8.22
N THR A 12 -6.43 2.99 -8.46
CA THR A 12 -6.26 4.42 -8.18
C THR A 12 -7.35 4.98 -7.27
N THR A 13 -8.12 4.12 -6.63
CA THR A 13 -9.19 4.55 -5.72
C THR A 13 -8.61 5.27 -4.51
N ALA A 14 -8.95 6.51 -4.35
CA ALA A 14 -8.48 7.36 -3.25
C ALA A 14 -9.52 7.55 -2.15
N THR A 15 -10.72 7.06 -2.34
CA THR A 15 -11.82 7.16 -1.37
C THR A 15 -11.57 6.26 -0.16
N ALA A 16 -12.00 6.68 1.00
CA ALA A 16 -11.93 5.86 2.20
C ALA A 16 -12.63 4.51 1.99
N GLY A 17 -12.00 3.45 2.44
CA GLY A 17 -12.46 2.08 2.26
C GLY A 17 -11.33 1.14 1.83
N THR A 18 -11.68 -0.09 1.58
CA THR A 18 -10.74 -1.13 1.14
C THR A 18 -10.88 -1.38 -0.35
N THR A 19 -9.76 -1.41 -1.04
CA THR A 19 -9.68 -1.69 -2.49
C THR A 19 -8.80 -2.90 -2.73
N THR A 20 -9.36 -3.92 -3.40
CA THR A 20 -8.58 -5.05 -3.88
C THR A 20 -7.87 -4.65 -5.17
N VAL A 21 -6.55 -4.83 -5.22
CA VAL A 21 -5.73 -4.47 -6.37
C VAL A 21 -5.44 -5.66 -7.26
N TYR A 22 -5.15 -6.80 -6.64
CA TYR A 22 -4.79 -8.02 -7.37
C TYR A 22 -5.20 -9.24 -6.58
N THR A 23 -5.76 -10.21 -7.28
CA THR A 23 -5.99 -11.56 -6.76
C THR A 23 -5.34 -12.53 -7.71
N VAL A 24 -4.49 -13.40 -7.20
CA VAL A 24 -3.83 -14.42 -8.03
C VAL A 24 -4.90 -15.36 -8.59
N PRO A 25 -4.98 -15.51 -9.91
CA PRO A 25 -5.97 -16.41 -10.51
C PRO A 25 -5.79 -17.86 -10.09
N SER A 26 -6.85 -18.63 -10.26
CA SER A 26 -6.78 -20.09 -10.05
C SER A 26 -5.75 -20.72 -10.98
N ALA A 27 -5.06 -21.74 -10.51
CA ALA A 27 -3.99 -22.43 -11.24
C ALA A 27 -2.80 -21.51 -11.65
N LYS A 28 -2.61 -20.42 -10.92
CA LYS A 28 -1.49 -19.52 -11.08
C LYS A 28 -0.70 -19.36 -9.79
N ALA A 29 0.55 -19.00 -9.94
CA ALA A 29 1.37 -18.43 -8.87
C ALA A 29 1.99 -17.15 -9.39
N ALA A 30 2.35 -16.24 -8.50
CA ALA A 30 2.92 -14.96 -8.89
C ALA A 30 4.12 -14.59 -8.01
N LYS A 31 5.09 -13.97 -8.65
CA LYS A 31 6.21 -13.30 -7.98
C LYS A 31 6.07 -11.81 -8.24
N VAL A 32 5.83 -11.03 -7.20
CA VAL A 32 5.42 -9.65 -7.37
C VAL A 32 6.20 -8.69 -6.48
N LYS A 33 6.26 -7.44 -6.91
CA LYS A 33 6.60 -6.28 -6.10
C LYS A 33 5.41 -5.34 -6.07
N ILE A 34 5.24 -4.64 -4.97
CA ILE A 34 4.18 -3.66 -4.79
C ILE A 34 4.79 -2.27 -4.85
N MET A 35 4.30 -1.44 -5.75
CA MET A 35 4.70 -0.05 -5.91
C MET A 35 3.49 0.84 -5.68
N TRP A 36 3.66 1.87 -4.89
CA TRP A 36 2.56 2.78 -4.62
C TRP A 36 3.03 4.21 -4.44
N SER A 37 2.14 5.12 -4.70
CA SER A 37 2.32 6.55 -4.45
C SER A 37 0.98 7.20 -4.19
N GLY A 38 0.97 8.32 -3.54
CA GLY A 38 -0.25 9.05 -3.30
C GLY A 38 -0.02 10.38 -2.62
N GLN A 39 -1.09 11.14 -2.59
CA GLN A 39 -1.16 12.38 -1.84
C GLN A 39 -2.23 12.21 -0.77
N SER A 40 -1.88 12.54 0.46
CA SER A 40 -2.83 12.51 1.57
C SER A 40 -3.98 13.49 1.33
N HIS A 41 -4.89 13.54 2.28
CA HIS A 41 -6.06 14.40 2.17
C HIS A 41 -5.73 15.90 2.20
N GLY A 42 -6.65 16.70 1.70
CA GLY A 42 -6.54 18.18 1.67
C GLY A 42 -7.24 18.90 2.83
N SER A 43 -7.75 18.18 3.81
CA SER A 43 -8.52 18.73 4.92
C SER A 43 -7.77 18.65 6.24
N THR A 44 -8.30 19.26 7.28
CA THR A 44 -7.78 19.10 8.63
C THR A 44 -8.12 17.72 9.18
N GLY A 45 -7.26 17.20 10.06
CA GLY A 45 -7.42 15.87 10.63
C GLY A 45 -6.33 14.90 10.14
N THR A 46 -6.50 13.64 10.44
CA THR A 46 -5.56 12.59 10.08
C THR A 46 -6.27 11.42 9.42
N GLY A 47 -5.58 10.78 8.51
CA GLY A 47 -6.02 9.55 7.89
C GLY A 47 -4.93 8.49 7.93
N ASP A 48 -5.30 7.26 7.64
CA ASP A 48 -4.38 6.13 7.63
C ASP A 48 -4.44 5.42 6.28
N LEU A 49 -3.30 4.91 5.85
CA LEU A 49 -3.18 4.03 4.69
C LEU A 49 -2.52 2.74 5.14
N THR A 50 -3.14 1.61 4.81
CA THR A 50 -2.59 0.29 5.09
C THR A 50 -2.60 -0.53 3.80
N ILE A 51 -1.47 -1.12 3.45
CA ILE A 51 -1.35 -2.05 2.32
C ILE A 51 -1.20 -3.44 2.89
N THR A 52 -2.01 -4.37 2.41
CA THR A 52 -2.07 -5.74 2.92
C THR A 52 -1.84 -6.77 1.83
N VAL A 53 -1.20 -7.85 2.22
CA VAL A 53 -1.11 -9.09 1.43
C VAL A 53 -1.73 -10.19 2.28
N ASN A 54 -2.80 -10.78 1.79
CA ASN A 54 -3.57 -11.81 2.51
C ASN A 54 -3.99 -11.37 3.93
N GLY A 55 -4.42 -10.11 4.07
CA GLY A 55 -4.85 -9.57 5.35
C GLY A 55 -3.72 -9.25 6.32
N ILE A 56 -2.47 -9.42 5.91
CA ILE A 56 -1.30 -9.04 6.71
C ILE A 56 -0.79 -7.69 6.25
N ASP A 57 -0.64 -6.77 7.17
CA ASP A 57 -0.14 -5.43 6.88
C ASP A 57 1.32 -5.48 6.45
N VAL A 58 1.60 -5.01 5.24
CA VAL A 58 2.96 -4.98 4.69
C VAL A 58 3.49 -3.55 4.55
N ALA A 59 2.62 -2.57 4.57
CA ALA A 59 2.98 -1.16 4.66
C ALA A 59 1.87 -0.42 5.41
N ILE A 60 2.27 0.41 6.34
CA ILE A 60 1.34 1.18 7.16
C ILE A 60 1.81 2.62 7.21
N VAL A 61 0.91 3.54 6.90
CA VAL A 61 1.11 4.98 7.08
C VAL A 61 0.02 5.48 8.00
N LEU A 62 0.39 5.84 9.20
CA LEU A 62 -0.54 6.33 10.20
C LEU A 62 -0.46 7.85 10.34
N ASN A 63 -1.59 8.43 10.74
CA ASN A 63 -1.67 9.86 11.06
C ASN A 63 -1.22 10.76 9.92
N MET A 64 -1.58 10.43 8.69
CA MET A 64 -1.32 11.31 7.55
C MET A 64 -2.02 12.64 7.74
N THR A 65 -1.24 13.69 7.79
CA THR A 65 -1.77 15.07 7.79
C THR A 65 -2.00 15.55 6.36
N ALA A 66 -2.67 16.67 6.23
CA ALA A 66 -2.93 17.29 4.93
C ALA A 66 -1.63 17.52 4.13
N VAL A 67 -1.76 17.39 2.84
CA VAL A 67 -0.73 17.71 1.84
C VAL A 67 0.60 16.98 2.06
N ARG A 68 0.54 15.67 2.18
CA ARG A 68 1.74 14.82 2.19
C ARG A 68 1.79 13.96 0.93
N PHE A 69 2.95 13.95 0.31
CA PHE A 69 3.25 13.04 -0.79
C PHE A 69 3.97 11.81 -0.26
N LEU A 70 3.51 10.66 -0.67
CA LEU A 70 3.98 9.37 -0.18
C LEU A 70 4.27 8.46 -1.36
N HIS A 71 5.27 7.62 -1.21
CA HIS A 71 5.58 6.58 -2.20
C HIS A 71 6.35 5.41 -1.59
N SER A 72 6.32 4.28 -2.26
CA SER A 72 6.90 3.02 -1.76
C SER A 72 8.41 3.04 -1.58
N ASN A 73 9.10 3.95 -2.25
CA ASN A 73 10.54 4.12 -2.09
C ASN A 73 10.92 5.15 -1.02
N SER A 74 9.93 5.72 -0.37
CA SER A 74 10.20 6.59 0.76
C SER A 74 10.87 5.78 1.85
N THR A 75 12.10 6.14 2.15
CA THR A 75 12.71 5.66 3.37
C THR A 75 11.90 6.18 4.53
N LEU A 76 11.27 5.26 5.16
CA LEU A 76 10.54 5.55 6.28
C LEU A 76 11.33 5.92 7.45
N ARG A 77 11.04 7.03 7.90
CA ARG A 77 11.44 7.38 9.23
C ARG A 77 10.25 7.25 10.16
N VAL A 78 10.23 6.14 10.88
CA VAL A 78 9.79 6.29 12.25
C VAL A 78 10.71 7.35 12.82
N ASN A 79 10.19 8.51 13.12
CA ASN A 79 10.99 9.49 13.82
C ASN A 79 11.18 8.97 15.25
N PRO A 80 12.34 8.38 15.57
CA PRO A 80 12.55 7.80 16.88
C PRO A 80 12.57 8.87 17.98
N GLU A 81 12.70 10.10 17.61
CA GLU A 81 12.67 11.22 18.54
C GLU A 81 11.27 11.49 19.05
N THR A 82 10.29 10.97 18.37
CA THR A 82 8.88 11.13 18.74
C THR A 82 8.23 9.80 19.06
N ALA A 83 8.96 8.93 19.69
CA ALA A 83 8.42 7.66 20.18
C ALA A 83 7.20 7.85 21.12
N ALA A 84 7.05 9.02 21.69
CA ALA A 84 5.77 9.49 22.21
C ALA A 84 5.10 10.29 21.08
N ALA A 85 3.91 9.90 20.69
CA ALA A 85 3.11 10.69 19.77
C ALA A 85 3.12 12.14 20.25
N PRO A 86 3.70 13.07 19.51
CA PRO A 86 3.75 14.44 19.96
C PRO A 86 2.33 14.94 20.07
N THR A 87 2.04 15.52 21.19
CA THR A 87 0.72 16.10 21.45
C THR A 87 0.41 17.12 20.35
N GLY A 88 -0.59 16.84 19.54
CA GLY A 88 -1.03 17.75 18.48
C GLY A 88 -0.16 17.73 17.21
N ALA A 89 0.91 16.98 17.20
CA ALA A 89 1.64 16.76 15.97
C ALA A 89 1.49 15.31 15.56
N THR A 90 1.30 15.15 14.36
CA THR A 90 1.14 13.91 13.71
C THR A 90 2.49 13.33 13.39
N ALA A 91 2.92 12.41 14.18
CA ALA A 91 4.00 11.56 13.76
C ALA A 91 3.51 10.76 12.56
N LEU A 92 4.06 11.05 11.42
CA LEU A 92 3.87 10.21 10.26
C LEU A 92 4.65 8.92 10.52
N LEU A 93 3.95 7.89 10.93
CA LEU A 93 4.52 6.58 11.02
C LEU A 93 4.29 5.88 9.69
N THR A 94 5.32 5.70 8.95
CA THR A 94 5.31 4.87 7.79
C THR A 94 6.17 3.65 8.09
N VAL A 95 5.66 2.49 8.03
CA VAL A 95 6.43 1.27 7.98
C VAL A 95 6.31 0.74 6.55
N ALA A 96 7.26 1.07 5.72
CA ALA A 96 7.40 0.43 4.43
C ALA A 96 8.71 -0.33 4.47
N PRO A 97 8.69 -1.60 4.66
CA PRO A 97 9.86 -2.40 4.45
C PRO A 97 10.34 -2.18 3.01
N ALA A 98 11.65 -2.22 2.81
CA ALA A 98 12.27 -2.17 1.49
C ALA A 98 11.52 -3.07 0.51
N PRO A 99 11.60 -2.80 -0.80
CA PRO A 99 10.79 -3.50 -1.78
C PRO A 99 11.05 -5.01 -1.72
N PHE A 100 10.16 -5.71 -1.05
CA PHE A 100 10.21 -7.14 -1.00
C PHE A 100 9.51 -7.73 -2.20
N GLU A 101 10.06 -8.83 -2.65
CA GLU A 101 9.36 -9.70 -3.55
C GLU A 101 8.41 -10.57 -2.73
N TYR A 102 7.17 -10.63 -3.15
CA TYR A 102 6.19 -11.52 -2.59
C TYR A 102 5.97 -12.69 -3.52
N TYR A 103 5.93 -13.89 -2.96
CA TYR A 103 5.60 -15.11 -3.67
C TYR A 103 4.17 -15.48 -3.30
N LEU A 104 3.27 -15.40 -4.25
CA LEU A 104 1.84 -15.53 -4.06
C LEU A 104 1.31 -16.78 -4.75
N SER A 105 0.40 -17.46 -4.08
CA SER A 105 -0.32 -18.62 -4.59
C SER A 105 -1.72 -18.24 -5.06
N ALA A 106 -2.38 -19.14 -5.77
CA ALA A 106 -3.74 -18.93 -6.24
C ALA A 106 -4.67 -18.52 -5.09
N GLY A 107 -5.41 -17.45 -5.30
CA GLY A 107 -6.32 -16.89 -4.32
C GLY A 107 -5.73 -15.86 -3.38
N ASP A 108 -4.40 -15.71 -3.36
CA ASP A 108 -3.77 -14.67 -2.56
C ASP A 108 -4.13 -13.27 -3.07
N VAL A 109 -4.33 -12.34 -2.14
CA VAL A 109 -4.91 -11.03 -2.42
C VAL A 109 -3.97 -9.90 -1.97
N VAL A 110 -3.76 -8.92 -2.85
CA VAL A 110 -3.14 -7.63 -2.52
C VAL A 110 -4.23 -6.57 -2.49
N SER A 111 -4.31 -5.84 -1.39
CA SER A 111 -5.29 -4.78 -1.21
C SER A 111 -4.72 -3.62 -0.40
N TYR A 112 -5.42 -2.50 -0.39
CA TYR A 112 -5.12 -1.40 0.52
C TYR A 112 -6.40 -0.82 1.13
N THR A 113 -6.25 -0.24 2.31
CA THR A 113 -7.34 0.41 3.03
C THR A 113 -6.95 1.85 3.34
N ILE A 114 -7.83 2.76 2.98
CA ILE A 114 -7.76 4.16 3.37
C ILE A 114 -8.80 4.36 4.46
N ALA A 115 -8.33 4.77 5.63
CA ALA A 115 -9.20 4.94 6.80
C ALA A 115 -9.30 6.40 7.20
N THR A 116 -10.47 6.77 7.66
CA THR A 116 -10.86 8.05 8.23
C THR A 116 -11.08 9.14 7.19
N LEU A 117 -10.09 9.47 6.38
CA LEU A 117 -10.20 10.55 5.39
C LEU A 117 -9.82 10.05 3.99
N THR A 118 -10.59 10.49 3.01
CA THR A 118 -10.28 10.27 1.60
C THR A 118 -8.96 10.93 1.23
N MET A 119 -8.09 10.22 0.54
CA MET A 119 -6.86 10.77 -0.02
C MET A 119 -7.17 11.63 -1.25
N VAL A 120 -6.27 12.55 -1.58
CA VAL A 120 -6.37 13.33 -2.82
C VAL A 120 -6.07 12.45 -4.03
N SER A 121 -5.07 11.59 -3.90
CA SER A 121 -4.72 10.63 -4.93
C SER A 121 -4.13 9.37 -4.31
N MET A 122 -4.31 8.27 -5.00
CA MET A 122 -3.68 6.99 -4.66
C MET A 122 -3.41 6.24 -5.96
N ASN A 123 -2.26 5.62 -6.03
CA ASN A 123 -1.90 4.72 -7.11
C ASN A 123 -1.11 3.55 -6.53
N LEU A 124 -1.60 2.35 -6.74
CA LEU A 124 -0.90 1.14 -6.34
C LEU A 124 -0.85 0.18 -7.51
N GLN A 125 0.34 -0.32 -7.79
CA GLN A 125 0.58 -1.30 -8.82
C GLN A 125 1.22 -2.55 -8.24
N VAL A 126 0.74 -3.69 -8.68
CA VAL A 126 1.36 -4.98 -8.44
C VAL A 126 2.07 -5.39 -9.72
N VAL A 127 3.38 -5.43 -9.68
CA VAL A 127 4.22 -5.71 -10.85
C VAL A 127 4.99 -7.00 -10.64
N GLY A 128 5.14 -7.79 -11.67
CA GLY A 128 5.89 -9.04 -11.55
C GLY A 128 5.57 -10.05 -12.64
N THR A 129 5.65 -11.30 -12.26
CA THR A 129 5.45 -12.44 -13.17
C THR A 129 4.38 -13.36 -12.58
N GLU A 130 3.47 -13.76 -13.43
CA GLU A 130 2.43 -14.76 -13.15
C GLU A 130 2.67 -15.98 -14.03
N ILE A 131 2.71 -17.14 -13.43
CA ILE A 131 3.00 -18.41 -14.10
C ILE A 131 1.90 -19.43 -13.86
N ASP A 132 1.75 -20.37 -14.78
CA ASP A 132 0.89 -21.53 -14.61
C ASP A 132 1.51 -22.52 -13.60
N VAL A 133 0.69 -23.08 -12.77
CA VAL A 133 1.11 -24.10 -11.80
C VAL A 133 0.15 -25.30 -11.81
#